data_230aa3116ce0337cf7af82ba18ef32d5
#
_entry.id   230aa3116ce0337cf7af82ba18ef32d5
#
_cell.length_a   1.000
_cell.length_b   1.000
_cell.length_c   1.000
_cell.angle_alpha   90.00
_cell.angle_beta   90.00
_cell.angle_gamma   90.00
#
_symmetry.space_group_name_H-M   'P 1'
#
loop_
_entity.id
_entity.type
_entity.pdbx_description
1 polymer ?
#
loop_
_entity_poly.entity_id
_entity_poly.type
_entity_poly.pdbx_seq_one_letter_code
_entity_poly.pdbx_strand_id
1 'polypeptide(L)'
;MVGVLALQGDFEAHGRMLRELGADVREVRVPVDLAGLDGLVIPGGESTTITLGIEREGLAEPLRELARSGTPVFGTCAGMIMLDRAHLGVLDIECRRNAFGRQIRSFEADLDIPGIDGPPVRAVFIRAPWVEVCGEDVEVLAAVDGHPVAVRQGNVLVIAFHPEIAGETRLHELLLAQAGERMRLTRPRELGRAS
;
A
#
# COMPACT_ATOMS: atom_id res chain seq x y z
N MET A 1 -5.70 -14.05 4.65
CA MET A 1 -4.54 -13.59 5.47
C MET A 1 -3.91 -12.38 4.78
N VAL A 2 -3.82 -11.24 5.46
CA VAL A 2 -3.16 -10.02 4.94
C VAL A 2 -1.89 -9.74 5.74
N GLY A 3 -0.77 -9.51 5.05
CA GLY A 3 0.48 -9.10 5.65
C GLY A 3 0.54 -7.60 5.91
N VAL A 4 1.22 -7.19 6.98
CA VAL A 4 1.62 -5.80 7.21
C VAL A 4 3.12 -5.78 7.46
N LEU A 5 3.89 -5.06 6.65
CA LEU A 5 5.34 -4.94 6.82
C LEU A 5 5.64 -4.26 8.16
N ALA A 6 6.26 -4.98 9.09
CA ALA A 6 6.42 -4.58 10.49
C ALA A 6 7.90 -4.34 10.88
N LEU A 7 8.62 -3.61 10.02
CA LEU A 7 10.01 -3.24 10.26
C LEU A 7 10.13 -1.91 11.01
N GLN A 8 9.26 -0.95 10.66
CA GLN A 8 9.23 0.38 11.27
C GLN A 8 7.95 1.11 10.81
N GLY A 9 7.43 2.07 11.61
CA GLY A 9 6.30 2.94 11.27
C GLY A 9 4.96 2.42 11.82
N ASP A 10 3.86 2.81 11.17
CA ASP A 10 2.50 2.68 11.70
C ASP A 10 1.84 1.32 11.44
N PHE A 11 2.65 0.23 11.38
CA PHE A 11 2.17 -1.13 11.05
C PHE A 11 1.09 -1.63 12.03
N GLU A 12 1.16 -1.26 13.32
CA GLU A 12 0.16 -1.65 14.32
C GLU A 12 -1.21 -1.03 14.02
N ALA A 13 -1.23 0.25 13.59
CA ALA A 13 -2.47 0.96 13.24
C ALA A 13 -3.14 0.31 12.03
N HIS A 14 -2.39 0.04 10.95
CA HIS A 14 -2.89 -0.69 9.79
C HIS A 14 -3.39 -2.10 10.15
N GLY A 15 -2.62 -2.82 10.98
CA GLY A 15 -3.00 -4.16 11.45
C GLY A 15 -4.31 -4.15 12.26
N ARG A 16 -4.55 -3.12 13.07
CA ARG A 16 -5.79 -2.93 13.82
C ARG A 16 -6.96 -2.69 12.89
N MET A 17 -6.83 -1.74 11.95
CA MET A 17 -7.88 -1.44 10.97
C MET A 17 -8.28 -2.68 10.17
N LEU A 18 -7.31 -3.45 9.68
CA LEU A 18 -7.58 -4.68 8.93
C LEU A 18 -8.31 -5.72 9.79
N ARG A 19 -7.98 -5.87 11.07
CA ARG A 19 -8.69 -6.79 11.99
C ARG A 19 -10.11 -6.32 12.28
N GLU A 20 -10.33 -5.03 12.44
CA GLU A 20 -11.67 -4.42 12.60
C GLU A 20 -12.55 -4.67 11.37
N LEU A 21 -11.95 -4.74 10.18
CA LEU A 21 -12.61 -5.13 8.92
C LEU A 21 -12.76 -6.66 8.76
N GLY A 22 -12.38 -7.45 9.76
CA GLY A 22 -12.55 -8.91 9.78
C GLY A 22 -11.44 -9.69 9.07
N ALA A 23 -10.30 -9.08 8.76
CA ALA A 23 -9.18 -9.78 8.14
C ALA A 23 -8.28 -10.46 9.18
N ASP A 24 -7.79 -11.65 8.82
CA ASP A 24 -6.64 -12.24 9.51
C ASP A 24 -5.37 -11.50 9.11
N VAL A 25 -4.59 -11.03 10.10
CA VAL A 25 -3.42 -10.18 9.89
C VAL A 25 -2.15 -10.85 10.41
N ARG A 26 -1.10 -10.82 9.57
CA ARG A 26 0.26 -11.24 9.93
C ARG A 26 1.23 -10.07 9.84
N GLU A 27 2.02 -9.85 10.87
CA GLU A 27 3.19 -8.98 10.79
C GLU A 27 4.28 -9.64 9.94
N VAL A 28 4.80 -8.91 8.96
CA VAL A 28 5.87 -9.36 8.06
C VAL A 28 7.18 -8.73 8.51
N ARG A 29 8.11 -9.55 8.97
CA ARG A 29 9.44 -9.13 9.44
C ARG A 29 10.57 -9.86 8.72
N VAL A 30 10.32 -11.07 8.23
CA VAL A 30 11.26 -11.92 7.52
C VAL A 30 10.58 -12.58 6.31
N PRO A 31 11.34 -13.11 5.32
CA PRO A 31 10.77 -13.67 4.10
C PRO A 31 9.72 -14.76 4.30
N VAL A 32 9.85 -15.61 5.31
CA VAL A 32 8.90 -16.69 5.57
C VAL A 32 7.49 -16.17 5.91
N ASP A 33 7.39 -14.97 6.46
CA ASP A 33 6.12 -14.34 6.81
C ASP A 33 5.26 -13.97 5.57
N LEU A 34 5.88 -13.88 4.39
CA LEU A 34 5.19 -13.58 3.13
C LEU A 34 4.44 -14.79 2.56
N ALA A 35 4.72 -15.99 3.07
CA ALA A 35 4.11 -17.21 2.54
C ALA A 35 2.59 -17.24 2.78
N GLY A 36 1.82 -17.46 1.68
CA GLY A 36 0.38 -17.62 1.73
C GLY A 36 -0.40 -16.33 2.03
N LEU A 37 0.18 -15.17 1.81
CA LEU A 37 -0.54 -13.90 1.91
C LEU A 37 -1.45 -13.69 0.70
N ASP A 38 -2.64 -13.17 0.96
CA ASP A 38 -3.64 -12.77 -0.04
C ASP A 38 -3.55 -11.27 -0.37
N GLY A 39 -2.87 -10.49 0.48
CA GLY A 39 -2.62 -9.06 0.31
C GLY A 39 -1.50 -8.59 1.23
N LEU A 40 -0.91 -7.43 0.94
CA LEU A 40 0.17 -6.83 1.73
C LEU A 40 -0.03 -5.33 1.90
N VAL A 41 0.18 -4.83 3.13
CA VAL A 41 0.32 -3.40 3.42
C VAL A 41 1.79 -3.07 3.70
N ILE A 42 2.31 -2.03 3.05
CA ILE A 42 3.60 -1.41 3.38
C ILE A 42 3.30 -0.04 3.99
N PRO A 43 3.42 0.10 5.31
CA PRO A 43 2.97 1.29 6.03
C PRO A 43 3.89 2.50 5.84
N GLY A 44 3.39 3.66 6.26
CA GLY A 44 4.18 4.86 6.49
C GLY A 44 5.22 4.68 7.58
N GLY A 45 6.20 5.58 7.59
CA GLY A 45 7.29 5.57 8.56
C GLY A 45 8.52 6.33 8.06
N GLU A 46 9.70 6.01 8.58
CA GLU A 46 10.95 6.59 8.11
C GLU A 46 11.54 5.71 7.00
N SER A 47 11.53 6.23 5.76
CA SER A 47 11.86 5.45 4.56
C SER A 47 13.27 4.86 4.58
N THR A 48 14.27 5.59 5.10
CA THR A 48 15.65 5.07 5.19
C THR A 48 15.73 3.87 6.14
N THR A 49 15.05 3.95 7.29
CA THR A 49 15.02 2.83 8.25
C THR A 49 14.31 1.61 7.68
N ILE A 50 13.19 1.83 6.93
CA ILE A 50 12.48 0.74 6.27
C ILE A 50 13.37 0.10 5.20
N THR A 51 14.07 0.89 4.36
CA THR A 51 15.01 0.38 3.35
C THR A 51 16.09 -0.50 3.97
N LEU A 52 16.76 0.00 5.02
CA LEU A 52 17.81 -0.76 5.72
C LEU A 52 17.25 -2.04 6.35
N GLY A 53 16.01 -1.99 6.87
CA GLY A 53 15.33 -3.18 7.40
C GLY A 53 15.04 -4.21 6.31
N ILE A 54 14.52 -3.79 5.15
CA ILE A 54 14.26 -4.65 4.00
C ILE A 54 15.54 -5.34 3.52
N GLU A 55 16.64 -4.59 3.43
CA GLU A 55 17.95 -5.13 3.03
C GLU A 55 18.49 -6.12 4.06
N ARG A 56 18.50 -5.74 5.33
CA ARG A 56 19.02 -6.56 6.44
C ARG A 56 18.31 -7.88 6.57
N GLU A 57 16.98 -7.90 6.45
CA GLU A 57 16.16 -9.11 6.58
C GLU A 57 16.03 -9.89 5.26
N GLY A 58 16.63 -9.42 4.16
CA GLY A 58 16.57 -10.09 2.87
C GLY A 58 15.18 -10.08 2.23
N LEU A 59 14.37 -9.08 2.50
CA LEU A 59 12.97 -8.98 2.05
C LEU A 59 12.81 -8.42 0.63
N ALA A 60 13.84 -7.80 0.05
CA ALA A 60 13.71 -7.06 -1.20
C ALA A 60 13.15 -7.91 -2.35
N GLU A 61 13.79 -9.04 -2.67
CA GLU A 61 13.32 -9.91 -3.76
C GLU A 61 12.01 -10.64 -3.42
N PRO A 62 11.81 -11.20 -2.21
CA PRO A 62 10.53 -11.76 -1.82
C PRO A 62 9.34 -10.80 -1.94
N LEU A 63 9.51 -9.51 -1.61
CA LEU A 63 8.47 -8.49 -1.79
C LEU A 63 8.18 -8.21 -3.27
N ARG A 64 9.21 -8.15 -4.11
CA ARG A 64 9.06 -8.01 -5.58
C ARG A 64 8.31 -9.21 -6.17
N GLU A 65 8.68 -10.42 -5.78
CA GLU A 65 8.03 -11.65 -6.24
C GLU A 65 6.56 -11.69 -5.82
N LEU A 66 6.25 -11.31 -4.58
CA LEU A 66 4.87 -11.23 -4.09
C LEU A 66 4.04 -10.26 -4.95
N ALA A 67 4.54 -9.07 -5.23
CA ALA A 67 3.85 -8.09 -6.08
C ALA A 67 3.68 -8.60 -7.52
N ARG A 68 4.73 -9.17 -8.13
CA ARG A 68 4.69 -9.74 -9.49
C ARG A 68 3.74 -10.94 -9.60
N SER A 69 3.51 -11.67 -8.52
CA SER A 69 2.54 -12.77 -8.50
C SER A 69 1.07 -12.31 -8.59
N GLY A 70 0.83 -11.00 -8.63
CA GLY A 70 -0.50 -10.40 -8.66
C GLY A 70 -1.15 -10.29 -7.27
N THR A 71 -0.39 -10.51 -6.19
CA THR A 71 -0.89 -10.25 -4.84
C THR A 71 -1.12 -8.76 -4.65
N PRO A 72 -2.32 -8.31 -4.24
CA PRO A 72 -2.60 -6.90 -3.98
C PRO A 72 -1.65 -6.31 -2.95
N VAL A 73 -1.06 -5.15 -3.28
CA VAL A 73 -0.15 -4.41 -2.40
C VAL A 73 -0.65 -2.99 -2.21
N PHE A 74 -0.71 -2.56 -0.95
CA PHE A 74 -1.11 -1.21 -0.57
C PHE A 74 0.03 -0.52 0.17
N GLY A 75 0.57 0.58 -0.40
CA GLY A 75 1.62 1.39 0.22
C GLY A 75 1.12 2.75 0.67
N THR A 76 1.47 3.15 1.91
CA THR A 76 1.09 4.47 2.46
C THR A 76 2.33 5.29 2.79
N CYS A 77 2.36 6.57 2.45
CA CYS A 77 3.45 7.51 2.74
C CYS A 77 4.83 6.94 2.37
N ALA A 78 5.66 6.52 3.33
CA ALA A 78 6.94 5.86 3.06
C ALA A 78 6.77 4.55 2.26
N GLY A 79 5.65 3.85 2.41
CA GLY A 79 5.34 2.65 1.61
C GLY A 79 5.24 2.94 0.10
N MET A 80 4.74 4.14 -0.29
CA MET A 80 4.79 4.60 -1.69
C MET A 80 6.25 4.71 -2.16
N ILE A 81 7.13 5.30 -1.35
CA ILE A 81 8.56 5.44 -1.66
C ILE A 81 9.22 4.06 -1.81
N MET A 82 8.91 3.11 -0.91
CA MET A 82 9.50 1.77 -0.97
C MET A 82 9.19 1.03 -2.28
N LEU A 83 8.06 1.34 -2.91
CA LEU A 83 7.60 0.65 -4.13
C LEU A 83 8.07 1.32 -5.42
N ASP A 84 8.68 2.52 -5.38
CA ASP A 84 9.14 3.27 -6.53
C ASP A 84 10.35 2.63 -7.25
N ARG A 85 10.74 3.22 -8.40
CA ARG A 85 11.86 2.77 -9.24
C ARG A 85 13.19 2.69 -8.49
N ALA A 86 13.42 3.62 -7.56
CA ALA A 86 14.70 3.75 -6.86
C ALA A 86 14.89 2.72 -5.74
N HIS A 87 13.80 2.10 -5.25
CA HIS A 87 13.81 1.16 -4.12
C HIS A 87 13.46 -0.27 -4.59
N LEU A 88 12.22 -0.72 -4.40
CA LEU A 88 11.81 -2.07 -4.83
C LEU A 88 11.57 -2.17 -6.35
N GLY A 89 11.32 -1.05 -7.04
CA GLY A 89 11.06 -1.04 -8.48
C GLY A 89 9.81 -1.84 -8.87
N VAL A 90 8.80 -1.83 -8.02
CA VAL A 90 7.51 -2.52 -8.26
C VAL A 90 6.57 -1.64 -9.06
N LEU A 91 6.58 -0.32 -8.78
CA LEU A 91 5.84 0.69 -9.52
C LEU A 91 6.75 1.51 -10.42
N ASP A 92 6.23 1.86 -11.58
CA ASP A 92 6.90 2.72 -12.55
C ASP A 92 6.72 4.21 -12.23
N ILE A 93 7.13 4.59 -11.01
CA ILE A 93 7.06 5.97 -10.50
C ILE A 93 8.40 6.41 -9.91
N GLU A 94 8.61 7.71 -9.83
CA GLU A 94 9.68 8.33 -9.04
C GLU A 94 9.06 9.24 -7.98
N CYS A 95 9.40 9.01 -6.73
CA CYS A 95 8.86 9.76 -5.61
C CYS A 95 9.80 10.89 -5.17
N ARG A 96 9.24 12.07 -4.90
CA ARG A 96 9.92 13.14 -4.21
C ARG A 96 9.58 13.12 -2.73
N ARG A 97 10.59 13.00 -1.87
CA ARG A 97 10.42 12.97 -0.40
C ARG A 97 10.20 14.38 0.14
N ASN A 98 9.42 14.50 1.25
CA ASN A 98 9.13 15.77 1.93
C ASN A 98 8.72 16.88 0.95
N ALA A 99 7.84 16.55 0.04
CA ALA A 99 7.64 17.28 -1.21
C ALA A 99 6.86 18.59 -1.02
N PHE A 100 6.00 18.69 0.00
CA PHE A 100 5.19 19.89 0.29
C PHE A 100 5.94 21.02 1.03
N GLY A 101 7.27 20.95 1.06
CA GLY A 101 8.13 22.00 1.57
C GLY A 101 8.45 21.92 3.07
N ARG A 102 9.50 22.66 3.50
CA ARG A 102 10.01 22.61 4.87
C ARG A 102 9.08 23.25 5.91
N GLN A 103 8.22 24.17 5.49
CA GLN A 103 7.31 24.90 6.37
C GLN A 103 5.99 24.16 6.63
N ILE A 104 5.52 23.37 5.65
CA ILE A 104 4.29 22.57 5.77
C ILE A 104 4.68 21.17 6.20
N ARG A 105 4.57 20.89 7.51
CA ARG A 105 4.89 19.56 8.06
C ARG A 105 3.70 18.61 7.99
N SER A 106 2.48 19.14 8.08
CA SER A 106 1.24 18.38 7.99
C SER A 106 0.10 19.27 7.48
N PHE A 107 -0.81 18.69 6.71
CA PHE A 107 -2.05 19.30 6.28
C PHE A 107 -3.07 18.21 5.98
N GLU A 108 -4.32 18.59 5.78
CA GLU A 108 -5.40 17.70 5.43
C GLU A 108 -6.07 18.17 4.14
N ALA A 109 -6.55 17.22 3.34
CA ALA A 109 -7.33 17.48 2.14
C ALA A 109 -8.44 16.45 1.99
N ASP A 110 -9.53 16.83 1.37
CA ASP A 110 -10.59 15.93 0.98
C ASP A 110 -10.38 15.55 -0.49
N LEU A 111 -10.25 14.27 -0.80
CA LEU A 111 -9.90 13.76 -2.12
C LEU A 111 -10.99 12.84 -2.67
N ASP A 112 -11.41 13.10 -3.90
CA ASP A 112 -12.22 12.16 -4.68
C ASP A 112 -11.28 11.14 -5.32
N ILE A 113 -11.40 9.88 -4.92
CA ILE A 113 -10.57 8.77 -5.42
C ILE A 113 -11.46 7.81 -6.20
N PRO A 114 -11.21 7.60 -7.50
CA PRO A 114 -11.97 6.65 -8.31
C PRO A 114 -11.99 5.25 -7.72
N GLY A 115 -13.19 4.66 -7.60
CA GLY A 115 -13.38 3.34 -7.00
C GLY A 115 -13.57 3.34 -5.48
N ILE A 116 -13.60 4.51 -4.86
CA ILE A 116 -14.00 4.68 -3.45
C ILE A 116 -15.34 5.40 -3.41
N ASP A 117 -16.40 4.69 -3.06
CA ASP A 117 -17.76 5.25 -2.98
C ASP A 117 -17.95 6.08 -1.69
N GLY A 118 -18.90 7.02 -1.75
CA GLY A 118 -19.28 7.85 -0.61
C GLY A 118 -18.65 9.25 -0.61
N PRO A 119 -18.49 9.89 0.55
CA PRO A 119 -17.90 11.22 0.64
C PRO A 119 -16.41 11.20 0.26
N PRO A 120 -15.81 12.37 -0.08
CA PRO A 120 -14.38 12.46 -0.32
C PRO A 120 -13.54 11.83 0.80
N VAL A 121 -12.42 11.22 0.43
CA VAL A 121 -11.48 10.61 1.36
C VAL A 121 -10.76 11.69 2.14
N ARG A 122 -10.83 11.64 3.47
CA ARG A 122 -10.07 12.54 4.33
C ARG A 122 -8.60 12.12 4.34
N ALA A 123 -7.76 12.86 3.65
CA ALA A 123 -6.34 12.57 3.51
C ALA A 123 -5.51 13.42 4.49
N VAL A 124 -4.79 12.75 5.40
CA VAL A 124 -3.87 13.38 6.35
C VAL A 124 -2.44 13.22 5.85
N PHE A 125 -1.81 14.34 5.51
CA PHE A 125 -0.44 14.39 4.99
C PHE A 125 0.52 14.80 6.11
N ILE A 126 1.58 14.01 6.34
CA ILE A 126 2.63 14.30 7.32
C ILE A 126 3.98 14.09 6.64
N ARG A 127 4.72 15.16 6.39
CA ARG A 127 6.00 15.14 5.65
C ARG A 127 5.92 14.29 4.38
N ALA A 128 4.77 14.35 3.73
CA ALA A 128 4.38 13.43 2.68
C ALA A 128 5.26 13.54 1.43
N PRO A 129 5.46 12.43 0.71
CA PRO A 129 5.97 12.45 -0.65
C PRO A 129 4.89 12.90 -1.63
N TRP A 130 5.28 13.13 -2.88
CA TRP A 130 4.41 13.04 -4.03
C TRP A 130 5.10 12.25 -5.15
N VAL A 131 4.37 11.91 -6.20
CA VAL A 131 4.96 11.31 -7.39
C VAL A 131 5.44 12.43 -8.32
N GLU A 132 6.74 12.45 -8.60
CA GLU A 132 7.38 13.41 -9.53
C GLU A 132 7.28 12.92 -10.98
N VAL A 133 7.44 11.61 -11.20
CA VAL A 133 7.37 10.97 -12.52
C VAL A 133 6.43 9.77 -12.45
N CYS A 134 5.48 9.71 -13.38
CA CYS A 134 4.62 8.55 -13.62
C CYS A 134 4.98 7.89 -14.94
N GLY A 135 5.12 6.57 -14.97
CA GLY A 135 5.17 5.77 -16.19
C GLY A 135 3.82 5.75 -16.94
N GLU A 136 3.84 5.28 -18.18
CA GLU A 136 2.65 5.29 -19.05
C GLU A 136 1.50 4.41 -18.53
N ASP A 137 1.81 3.30 -17.85
CA ASP A 137 0.82 2.36 -17.29
C ASP A 137 0.38 2.71 -15.86
N VAL A 138 0.81 3.86 -15.33
CA VAL A 138 0.45 4.31 -13.98
C VAL A 138 -0.78 5.19 -14.03
N GLU A 139 -1.85 4.75 -13.37
CA GLU A 139 -3.09 5.50 -13.23
C GLU A 139 -2.98 6.48 -12.05
N VAL A 140 -3.17 7.76 -12.30
CA VAL A 140 -3.28 8.80 -11.26
C VAL A 140 -4.71 8.83 -10.74
N LEU A 141 -4.91 8.51 -9.46
CA LEU A 141 -6.22 8.47 -8.81
C LEU A 141 -6.57 9.79 -8.13
N ALA A 142 -5.58 10.47 -7.55
CA ALA A 142 -5.77 11.79 -6.95
C ALA A 142 -4.47 12.61 -6.99
N ALA A 143 -4.63 13.95 -7.06
CA ALA A 143 -3.53 14.90 -7.04
C ALA A 143 -3.84 16.08 -6.09
N VAL A 144 -2.80 16.67 -5.50
CA VAL A 144 -2.86 17.91 -4.72
C VAL A 144 -1.88 18.89 -5.33
N ASP A 145 -2.34 20.11 -5.60
CA ASP A 145 -1.54 21.16 -6.27
C ASP A 145 -0.86 20.70 -7.57
N GLY A 146 -1.54 19.82 -8.32
CA GLY A 146 -1.03 19.26 -9.58
C GLY A 146 -0.04 18.10 -9.41
N HIS A 147 0.28 17.69 -8.20
CA HIS A 147 1.16 16.56 -7.92
C HIS A 147 0.38 15.30 -7.55
N PRO A 148 0.61 14.16 -8.20
CA PRO A 148 -0.05 12.91 -7.86
C PRO A 148 0.28 12.45 -6.44
N VAL A 149 -0.77 12.15 -5.66
CA VAL A 149 -0.69 11.69 -4.25
C VAL A 149 -1.36 10.35 -4.02
N ALA A 150 -2.08 9.84 -5.02
CA ALA A 150 -2.62 8.48 -5.05
C ALA A 150 -2.48 7.95 -6.48
N VAL A 151 -1.82 6.80 -6.64
CA VAL A 151 -1.61 6.17 -7.94
C VAL A 151 -1.76 4.67 -7.85
N ARG A 152 -2.10 4.05 -8.99
CA ARG A 152 -2.25 2.60 -9.12
C ARG A 152 -1.53 2.10 -10.38
N GLN A 153 -0.93 0.92 -10.27
CA GLN A 153 -0.45 0.16 -11.42
C GLN A 153 -0.74 -1.33 -11.18
N GLY A 154 -1.64 -1.90 -11.97
CA GLY A 154 -2.08 -3.28 -11.80
C GLY A 154 -2.67 -3.55 -10.40
N ASN A 155 -2.05 -4.46 -9.67
CA ASN A 155 -2.43 -4.87 -8.32
C ASN A 155 -1.81 -4.03 -7.19
N VAL A 156 -1.10 -2.98 -7.52
CA VAL A 156 -0.40 -2.13 -6.54
C VAL A 156 -1.04 -0.75 -6.47
N LEU A 157 -1.52 -0.39 -5.28
CA LEU A 157 -2.07 0.92 -4.94
C LEU A 157 -1.14 1.62 -3.96
N VAL A 158 -0.81 2.87 -4.22
CA VAL A 158 -0.05 3.68 -3.26
C VAL A 158 -0.65 5.05 -3.06
N ILE A 159 -0.53 5.56 -1.84
CA ILE A 159 -0.97 6.89 -1.44
C ILE A 159 0.10 7.61 -0.63
N ALA A 160 0.14 8.93 -0.72
CA ALA A 160 1.11 9.76 -0.02
C ALA A 160 0.70 10.11 1.43
N PHE A 161 -0.53 9.82 1.81
CA PHE A 161 -1.15 10.23 3.08
C PHE A 161 -1.39 9.04 4.01
N HIS A 162 -1.93 9.33 5.20
CA HIS A 162 -2.11 8.41 6.32
C HIS A 162 -3.60 8.13 6.58
N PRO A 163 -4.22 7.11 5.95
CA PRO A 163 -5.63 6.78 6.19
C PRO A 163 -5.87 6.29 7.62
N GLU A 164 -4.87 5.66 8.24
CA GLU A 164 -4.91 5.14 9.59
C GLU A 164 -5.06 6.24 10.65
N ILE A 165 -4.58 7.44 10.37
CA ILE A 165 -4.72 8.60 11.26
C ILE A 165 -6.12 9.20 11.14
N ALA A 166 -6.69 9.21 9.93
CA ALA A 166 -8.03 9.73 9.68
C ALA A 166 -9.15 8.75 10.08
N GLY A 167 -8.83 7.49 10.40
CA GLY A 167 -9.81 6.42 10.54
C GLY A 167 -10.51 6.06 9.24
N GLU A 168 -9.85 6.28 8.09
CA GLU A 168 -10.39 6.04 6.76
C GLU A 168 -10.16 4.58 6.34
N THR A 169 -11.19 3.76 6.43
CA THR A 169 -11.12 2.31 6.22
C THR A 169 -11.26 1.89 4.76
N ARG A 170 -11.91 2.69 3.90
CA ARG A 170 -12.32 2.31 2.54
C ARG A 170 -11.15 1.90 1.63
N LEU A 171 -9.95 2.45 1.86
CA LEU A 171 -8.74 2.03 1.13
C LEU A 171 -8.27 0.62 1.54
N HIS A 172 -8.43 0.27 2.82
CA HIS A 172 -8.18 -1.09 3.31
C HIS A 172 -9.26 -2.06 2.83
N GLU A 173 -10.52 -1.64 2.78
CA GLU A 173 -11.61 -2.43 2.20
C GLU A 173 -11.37 -2.73 0.71
N LEU A 174 -10.85 -1.77 -0.05
CA LEU A 174 -10.46 -1.97 -1.44
C LEU A 174 -9.36 -3.05 -1.58
N LEU A 175 -8.33 -3.01 -0.73
CA LEU A 175 -7.30 -4.05 -0.67
C LEU A 175 -7.92 -5.42 -0.37
N LEU A 176 -8.82 -5.51 0.61
CA LEU A 176 -9.48 -6.75 1.00
C LEU A 176 -10.39 -7.29 -0.11
N ALA A 177 -11.09 -6.43 -0.84
CA ALA A 177 -11.90 -6.80 -1.99
C ALA A 177 -11.04 -7.43 -3.09
N GLN A 178 -9.92 -6.80 -3.46
CA GLN A 178 -8.97 -7.31 -4.44
C GLN A 178 -8.35 -8.65 -4.01
N ALA A 179 -7.99 -8.79 -2.73
CA ALA A 179 -7.49 -10.04 -2.16
C ALA A 179 -8.53 -11.16 -2.25
N GLY A 180 -9.79 -10.86 -1.96
CA GLY A 180 -10.92 -11.80 -2.07
C GLY A 180 -11.20 -12.24 -3.51
N GLU A 181 -11.12 -11.34 -4.47
CA GLU A 181 -11.27 -11.65 -5.90
C GLU A 181 -10.16 -12.56 -6.39
N ARG A 182 -8.90 -12.26 -6.06
CA ARG A 182 -7.75 -13.10 -6.39
C ARG A 182 -7.91 -14.52 -5.85
N MET A 183 -8.32 -14.67 -4.59
CA MET A 183 -8.58 -15.98 -3.99
C MET A 183 -9.62 -16.80 -4.75
N ARG A 184 -10.69 -16.16 -5.25
CA ARG A 184 -11.72 -16.84 -6.05
C ARG A 184 -11.19 -17.34 -7.40
N LEU A 185 -10.28 -16.58 -8.02
CA LEU A 185 -9.66 -16.91 -9.30
C LEU A 185 -8.60 -18.01 -9.19
N THR A 186 -7.87 -18.05 -8.06
CA THR A 186 -6.74 -18.96 -7.86
C THR A 186 -7.13 -20.29 -7.20
N ARG A 187 -8.28 -20.38 -6.50
CA ARG A 187 -8.79 -21.66 -5.99
C ARG A 187 -9.33 -22.51 -7.13
N PRO A 188 -8.91 -23.78 -7.27
CA PRO A 188 -9.57 -24.72 -8.18
C PRO A 188 -11.06 -24.78 -7.82
N ARG A 189 -11.94 -24.67 -8.82
CA ARG A 189 -13.35 -25.01 -8.64
C ARG A 189 -13.38 -26.46 -8.17
N GLU A 190 -13.74 -26.71 -6.94
CA GLU A 190 -14.11 -28.05 -6.49
C GLU A 190 -15.25 -28.48 -7.40
N LEU A 191 -14.94 -29.35 -8.36
CA LEU A 191 -15.94 -30.05 -9.16
C LEU A 191 -16.79 -30.82 -8.18
N GLY A 192 -18.03 -30.34 -7.98
CA GLY A 192 -18.99 -31.01 -7.13
C GLY A 192 -19.02 -32.50 -7.44
N ARG A 193 -18.65 -33.30 -6.46
CA ARG A 193 -18.97 -34.72 -6.48
C ARG A 193 -20.48 -34.79 -6.40
N ALA A 194 -21.12 -34.96 -7.56
CA ALA A 194 -22.49 -35.46 -7.63
C ALA A 194 -22.47 -36.91 -7.11
N SER A 195 -23.16 -37.12 -6.01
CA SER A 195 -23.52 -38.46 -5.50
C SER A 195 -24.73 -38.95 -6.24
#